data_432cdffa34a5364671d6e03038bfd646
#
_entry.id   432cdffa34a5364671d6e03038bfd646
#
_cell.length_a   1.000
_cell.length_b   1.000
_cell.length_c   1.000
_cell.angle_alpha   90.00
_cell.angle_beta   90.00
_cell.angle_gamma   90.00
#
_symmetry.space_group_name_H-M   'P 1'
#
loop_
_entity.id
_entity.type
_entity.pdbx_description
1 polymer ?
#
loop_
_entity_poly.entity_id
_entity_poly.type
_entity_poly.pdbx_seq_one_letter_code
_entity_poly.pdbx_strand_id
1 'polypeptide(L)'
;MRLTLSKIEQFKMAALLGSALLLAGCGSVSLPGMGPAAVKPDAQADAFSTYLSARHAAQQHDMPEAARYYAQSLKNDPGNPDLLSLAFFYSSTAGDLNAAAQYAAKVVQTAPDDRAARLALAVSAFHNKDYAGVRKNLAASARGPFSVLTVSLFDAWAAAAAGDQAAVAADMKTLGEQSAAEGVAAFHTALIADFQGKDADALYAKAMLLNPNSPRVVEAYGRYMERKGRGADAAKFYNGLPKSNALGPLVAQGLARVAKNQKPEPMIRSAEDGAAEGLFGIAASLSDASSADVSILYLRMALYLRPDLALAQILLADRYETLQKYDDAVAIYAKVDKSSPYYRLAAVEAARNHSRMDQNDLALRDLKTLADADAKDSETWIALGDAYRATNKFNDAVTAYNQAEKALGTPAKKDWPLFYARAMAEDRAGNWDKAEADVNLGLKLSPDQPELLNYLAYSWVDQGRKFNEALSMLEKARTLRPYDGYIVDSVGWAYYRLGRYEDAAQTLEAAVLLVPGDPTINDHLGDALWKAGRKMEARYQWDHALN
;
A
#
# COMPACT_ATOMS: atom_id res chain seq x y z
N MET A 1 -8.45 30.05 13.14
CA MET A 1 -7.20 29.84 13.90
C MET A 1 -6.02 30.06 12.97
N ARG A 2 -5.35 31.22 13.08
CA ARG A 2 -4.17 31.56 12.30
C ARG A 2 -2.93 31.24 13.15
N LEU A 3 -2.39 30.04 13.05
CA LEU A 3 -1.04 29.74 13.51
C LEU A 3 -0.24 29.22 12.31
N THR A 4 0.69 30.04 11.94
CA THR A 4 1.58 29.90 10.79
C THR A 4 2.54 28.72 11.01
N LEU A 5 2.70 27.91 9.96
CA LEU A 5 3.66 26.81 9.79
C LEU A 5 5.15 27.15 10.05
N SER A 6 5.47 28.34 10.58
CA SER A 6 6.86 28.80 10.78
C SER A 6 7.59 28.17 11.99
N LYS A 7 6.89 27.45 12.89
CA LYS A 7 7.53 26.85 14.08
C LYS A 7 8.00 25.40 13.91
N ILE A 8 7.53 24.70 12.89
CA ILE A 8 7.99 23.33 12.60
C ILE A 8 9.38 23.32 11.95
N GLU A 9 9.71 24.38 11.19
CA GLU A 9 11.06 24.50 10.61
C GLU A 9 12.16 24.84 11.63
N GLN A 10 11.84 25.52 12.71
CA GLN A 10 12.83 25.85 13.75
C GLN A 10 13.28 24.63 14.58
N PHE A 11 12.44 23.58 14.70
CA PHE A 11 12.81 22.35 15.41
C PHE A 11 13.74 21.42 14.59
N LYS A 12 13.63 21.44 13.26
CA LYS A 12 14.55 20.69 12.39
C LYS A 12 15.97 21.28 12.35
N MET A 13 16.12 22.57 12.60
CA MET A 13 17.44 23.23 12.64
C MET A 13 18.18 23.09 13.96
N ALA A 14 17.49 22.89 15.07
CA ALA A 14 18.13 22.70 16.37
C ALA A 14 18.72 21.29 16.55
N ALA A 15 18.18 20.27 15.89
CA ALA A 15 18.70 18.91 15.91
C ALA A 15 19.96 18.72 15.04
N LEU A 16 20.17 19.56 14.03
CA LEU A 16 21.34 19.52 13.15
C LEU A 16 22.55 20.30 13.69
N LEU A 17 22.38 21.19 14.64
CA LEU A 17 23.45 21.96 15.25
C LEU A 17 24.04 21.29 16.51
N GLY A 18 23.35 20.30 17.09
CA GLY A 18 23.84 19.56 18.26
C GLY A 18 24.88 18.48 17.94
N SER A 19 24.98 18.03 16.70
CA SER A 19 25.90 16.94 16.29
C SER A 19 27.23 17.43 15.73
N ALA A 20 27.41 18.72 15.49
CA ALA A 20 28.62 19.29 14.89
C ALA A 20 29.64 19.83 15.90
N LEU A 21 29.34 19.82 17.20
CA LEU A 21 30.19 20.44 18.23
C LEU A 21 30.99 19.45 19.09
N LEU A 22 31.00 18.16 18.76
CA LEU A 22 31.81 17.14 19.46
C LEU A 22 33.04 16.64 18.66
N LEU A 23 33.38 17.26 17.52
CA LEU A 23 34.54 16.90 16.72
C LEU A 23 35.66 17.96 16.67
N ALA A 24 35.59 18.99 17.49
CA ALA A 24 36.63 20.02 17.59
C ALA A 24 37.36 19.98 18.94
N GLY A 25 38.07 18.89 19.19
CA GLY A 25 38.82 18.75 20.44
C GLY A 25 39.93 17.70 20.44
N CYS A 26 40.58 17.45 19.29
CA CYS A 26 41.86 16.77 19.25
C CYS A 26 42.91 17.68 18.64
N GLY A 27 43.51 18.55 19.47
CA GLY A 27 44.69 19.27 19.10
C GLY A 27 45.81 18.28 18.77
N SER A 28 46.31 18.34 17.55
CA SER A 28 47.44 17.58 17.07
C SER A 28 48.71 18.03 17.83
N VAL A 29 49.13 17.27 18.81
CA VAL A 29 50.49 17.31 19.31
C VAL A 29 51.35 16.49 18.33
N SER A 30 52.03 17.15 17.43
CA SER A 30 53.01 16.52 16.56
C SER A 30 54.26 16.17 17.35
N LEU A 31 54.43 14.89 17.67
CA LEU A 31 55.73 14.35 18.10
C LEU A 31 56.55 14.02 16.85
N PRO A 32 57.78 14.49 16.71
CA PRO A 32 58.62 14.20 15.54
C PRO A 32 59.04 12.73 15.59
N GLY A 33 58.66 11.94 14.60
CA GLY A 33 59.25 10.61 14.35
C GLY A 33 58.32 9.41 14.27
N MET A 34 56.98 9.55 14.50
CA MET A 34 56.03 8.46 14.23
C MET A 34 54.99 8.93 13.23
N GLY A 35 55.17 8.54 11.97
CA GLY A 35 54.08 8.55 11.01
C GLY A 35 52.93 7.70 11.57
N PRO A 36 51.64 7.99 11.24
CA PRO A 36 50.55 7.14 11.69
C PRO A 36 50.82 5.74 11.18
N ALA A 37 51.12 4.82 12.11
CA ALA A 37 51.08 3.39 11.80
C ALA A 37 49.67 3.13 11.26
N ALA A 38 49.57 2.72 9.99
CA ALA A 38 48.33 2.26 9.44
C ALA A 38 47.86 1.11 10.34
N VAL A 39 46.90 1.38 11.21
CA VAL A 39 46.24 0.36 12.00
C VAL A 39 45.61 -0.57 10.97
N LYS A 40 46.19 -1.77 10.83
CA LYS A 40 45.53 -2.80 10.00
C LYS A 40 44.16 -3.01 10.62
N PRO A 41 43.08 -2.92 9.83
CA PRO A 41 41.76 -3.20 10.34
C PRO A 41 41.80 -4.57 11.03
N ASP A 42 41.30 -4.66 12.26
CA ASP A 42 41.13 -5.95 12.93
C ASP A 42 40.04 -6.70 12.11
N ALA A 43 40.39 -7.82 11.50
CA ALA A 43 39.46 -8.60 10.69
C ALA A 43 38.21 -9.01 11.47
N GLN A 44 38.30 -9.16 12.78
CA GLN A 44 37.18 -9.44 13.66
C GLN A 44 36.29 -8.21 13.86
N ALA A 45 36.88 -7.02 14.03
CA ALA A 45 36.15 -5.76 14.11
C ALA A 45 35.43 -5.45 12.78
N ASP A 46 36.06 -5.70 11.63
CA ASP A 46 35.46 -5.55 10.31
C ASP A 46 34.29 -6.52 10.08
N ALA A 47 34.43 -7.79 10.51
CA ALA A 47 33.36 -8.77 10.42
C ALA A 47 32.15 -8.36 11.28
N PHE A 48 32.41 -7.88 12.50
CA PHE A 48 31.36 -7.42 13.41
C PHE A 48 30.66 -6.16 12.89
N SER A 49 31.40 -5.17 12.40
CA SER A 49 30.85 -3.95 11.82
C SER A 49 29.98 -4.23 10.59
N THR A 50 30.42 -5.16 9.74
CA THR A 50 29.67 -5.60 8.56
C THR A 50 28.34 -6.25 8.95
N TYR A 51 28.34 -7.10 9.98
CA TYR A 51 27.12 -7.74 10.49
C TYR A 51 26.15 -6.71 11.10
N LEU A 52 26.67 -5.75 11.87
CA LEU A 52 25.84 -4.67 12.43
C LEU A 52 25.24 -3.78 11.33
N SER A 53 26.01 -3.49 10.29
CA SER A 53 25.51 -2.76 9.12
C SER A 53 24.39 -3.54 8.41
N ALA A 54 24.53 -4.86 8.29
CA ALA A 54 23.47 -5.73 7.72
C ALA A 54 22.20 -5.67 8.57
N ARG A 55 22.32 -5.76 9.88
CA ARG A 55 21.17 -5.65 10.80
C ARG A 55 20.51 -4.28 10.76
N HIS A 56 21.31 -3.22 10.70
CA HIS A 56 20.78 -1.87 10.59
C HIS A 56 20.00 -1.68 9.30
N ALA A 57 20.56 -2.07 8.14
CA ALA A 57 19.87 -2.03 6.86
C ALA A 57 18.55 -2.83 6.89
N ALA A 58 18.59 -4.03 7.50
CA ALA A 58 17.40 -4.86 7.69
C ALA A 58 16.31 -4.17 8.53
N GLN A 59 16.68 -3.51 9.63
CA GLN A 59 15.75 -2.75 10.48
C GLN A 59 15.16 -1.54 9.75
N GLN A 60 15.93 -0.95 8.83
CA GLN A 60 15.45 0.14 7.98
C GLN A 60 14.70 -0.35 6.74
N HIS A 61 14.43 -1.64 6.60
CA HIS A 61 13.85 -2.26 5.40
C HIS A 61 14.58 -1.88 4.10
N ASP A 62 15.89 -1.67 4.19
CA ASP A 62 16.76 -1.50 3.02
C ASP A 62 17.23 -2.89 2.56
N MET A 63 16.37 -3.56 1.77
CA MET A 63 16.60 -4.95 1.36
C MET A 63 17.88 -5.11 0.52
N PRO A 64 18.21 -4.22 -0.44
CA PRO A 64 19.45 -4.32 -1.21
C PRO A 64 20.71 -4.21 -0.34
N GLU A 65 20.78 -3.23 0.57
CA GLU A 65 21.92 -3.06 1.46
C GLU A 65 22.02 -4.20 2.46
N ALA A 66 20.90 -4.67 3.03
CA ALA A 66 20.86 -5.83 3.89
C ALA A 66 21.41 -7.08 3.17
N ALA A 67 20.96 -7.34 1.95
CA ALA A 67 21.45 -8.45 1.12
C ALA A 67 22.96 -8.35 0.90
N ARG A 68 23.45 -7.16 0.55
CA ARG A 68 24.87 -6.91 0.29
C ARG A 68 25.73 -7.18 1.54
N TYR A 69 25.33 -6.64 2.69
CA TYR A 69 26.09 -6.80 3.91
C TYR A 69 26.02 -8.21 4.50
N TYR A 70 24.86 -8.90 4.42
CA TYR A 70 24.79 -10.32 4.82
C TYR A 70 25.63 -11.22 3.90
N ALA A 71 25.64 -10.97 2.60
CA ALA A 71 26.53 -11.65 1.67
C ALA A 71 28.02 -11.43 1.99
N GLN A 72 28.38 -10.21 2.43
CA GLN A 72 29.74 -9.89 2.86
C GLN A 72 30.07 -10.56 4.20
N SER A 73 29.15 -10.55 5.17
CA SER A 73 29.33 -11.25 6.46
C SER A 73 29.54 -12.75 6.25
N LEU A 74 28.81 -13.34 5.31
CA LEU A 74 28.95 -14.75 4.96
C LEU A 74 30.32 -15.11 4.35
N LYS A 75 31.04 -14.16 3.74
CA LYS A 75 32.43 -14.40 3.27
C LYS A 75 33.39 -14.59 4.43
N ASN A 76 33.12 -13.96 5.58
CA ASN A 76 33.94 -14.08 6.78
C ASN A 76 33.64 -15.36 7.59
N ASP A 77 32.40 -15.89 7.46
CA ASP A 77 31.97 -17.14 8.10
C ASP A 77 31.07 -17.94 7.14
N PRO A 78 31.67 -18.62 6.12
CA PRO A 78 30.92 -19.23 5.02
C PRO A 78 30.02 -20.42 5.41
N GLY A 79 30.25 -21.01 6.58
CA GLY A 79 29.52 -22.17 7.11
C GLY A 79 28.38 -21.79 8.05
N ASN A 80 28.19 -20.52 8.37
CA ASN A 80 27.20 -20.08 9.34
C ASN A 80 25.77 -20.21 8.79
N PRO A 81 24.93 -21.09 9.37
CA PRO A 81 23.58 -21.35 8.86
C PRO A 81 22.66 -20.14 9.00
N ASP A 82 22.83 -19.32 10.03
CA ASP A 82 22.01 -18.13 10.24
C ASP A 82 22.33 -17.06 9.20
N LEU A 83 23.62 -16.81 8.92
CA LEU A 83 24.05 -15.89 7.87
C LEU A 83 23.63 -16.38 6.47
N LEU A 84 23.65 -17.69 6.22
CA LEU A 84 23.13 -18.27 4.97
C LEU A 84 21.65 -18.00 4.80
N SER A 85 20.87 -18.22 5.86
CA SER A 85 19.41 -17.98 5.84
C SER A 85 19.09 -16.50 5.65
N LEU A 86 19.83 -15.60 6.31
CA LEU A 86 19.66 -14.15 6.16
C LEU A 86 20.08 -13.67 4.77
N ALA A 87 21.23 -14.13 4.25
CA ALA A 87 21.67 -13.81 2.90
C ALA A 87 20.67 -14.29 1.85
N PHE A 88 20.11 -15.49 2.02
CA PHE A 88 19.04 -16.02 1.18
C PHE A 88 17.79 -15.11 1.23
N PHE A 89 17.30 -14.83 2.42
CA PHE A 89 16.06 -14.04 2.61
C PHE A 89 16.18 -12.63 2.01
N TYR A 90 17.25 -11.90 2.36
CA TYR A 90 17.43 -10.53 1.90
C TYR A 90 17.78 -10.45 0.41
N SER A 91 18.51 -11.42 -0.17
CA SER A 91 18.68 -11.48 -1.63
C SER A 91 17.35 -11.71 -2.35
N SER A 92 16.49 -12.54 -1.78
CA SER A 92 15.15 -12.80 -2.35
C SER A 92 14.27 -11.55 -2.32
N THR A 93 14.21 -10.85 -1.18
CA THR A 93 13.38 -9.65 -1.01
C THR A 93 13.95 -8.43 -1.73
N ALA A 94 15.26 -8.35 -1.91
CA ALA A 94 15.92 -7.38 -2.80
C ALA A 94 15.60 -7.62 -4.29
N GLY A 95 15.23 -8.84 -4.65
CA GLY A 95 14.89 -9.23 -6.02
C GLY A 95 16.04 -9.88 -6.80
N ASP A 96 17.19 -10.17 -6.15
CA ASP A 96 18.26 -10.99 -6.75
C ASP A 96 17.97 -12.48 -6.51
N LEU A 97 17.01 -13.01 -7.30
CA LEU A 97 16.59 -14.41 -7.18
C LEU A 97 17.68 -15.40 -7.65
N ASN A 98 18.64 -14.93 -8.43
CA ASN A 98 19.77 -15.77 -8.84
C ASN A 98 20.74 -16.01 -7.66
N ALA A 99 21.13 -14.95 -6.95
CA ALA A 99 21.91 -15.08 -5.72
C ALA A 99 21.13 -15.84 -4.64
N ALA A 100 19.83 -15.54 -4.48
CA ALA A 100 18.97 -16.25 -3.54
C ALA A 100 18.94 -17.77 -3.79
N ALA A 101 18.83 -18.22 -5.04
CA ALA A 101 18.86 -19.65 -5.39
C ALA A 101 20.21 -20.31 -5.03
N GLN A 102 21.34 -19.60 -5.18
CA GLN A 102 22.65 -20.11 -4.76
C GLN A 102 22.74 -20.28 -3.23
N TYR A 103 22.22 -19.33 -2.46
CA TYR A 103 22.15 -19.45 -0.99
C TYR A 103 21.15 -20.54 -0.58
N ALA A 104 19.96 -20.58 -1.20
CA ALA A 104 18.97 -21.62 -0.95
C ALA A 104 19.53 -23.04 -1.16
N ALA A 105 20.35 -23.24 -2.21
CA ALA A 105 21.02 -24.52 -2.46
C ALA A 105 21.99 -24.93 -1.33
N LYS A 106 22.57 -23.96 -0.62
CA LYS A 106 23.40 -24.21 0.56
C LYS A 106 22.55 -24.44 1.82
N VAL A 107 21.48 -23.64 2.01
CA VAL A 107 20.53 -23.80 3.14
C VAL A 107 19.98 -25.23 3.17
N VAL A 108 19.56 -25.79 2.03
CA VAL A 108 19.00 -27.14 1.99
C VAL A 108 20.02 -28.25 2.23
N GLN A 109 21.32 -27.96 2.34
CA GLN A 109 22.34 -28.95 2.76
C GLN A 109 22.30 -29.15 4.28
N THR A 110 21.97 -28.13 5.05
CA THR A 110 21.87 -28.18 6.51
C THR A 110 20.42 -28.30 7.00
N ALA A 111 19.47 -27.77 6.26
CA ALA A 111 18.02 -27.86 6.49
C ALA A 111 17.31 -28.39 5.23
N PRO A 112 17.33 -29.72 4.99
CA PRO A 112 16.91 -30.30 3.72
C PRO A 112 15.46 -30.04 3.32
N ASP A 113 14.59 -29.73 4.27
CA ASP A 113 13.16 -29.52 4.08
C ASP A 113 12.73 -28.05 4.29
N ASP A 114 13.69 -27.10 4.36
CA ASP A 114 13.38 -25.68 4.52
C ASP A 114 12.43 -25.19 3.42
N ARG A 115 11.27 -24.70 3.83
CA ARG A 115 10.17 -24.35 2.93
C ARG A 115 10.50 -23.20 1.99
N ALA A 116 11.14 -22.16 2.52
CA ALA A 116 11.44 -20.95 1.74
C ALA A 116 12.56 -21.24 0.73
N ALA A 117 13.62 -21.93 1.16
CA ALA A 117 14.71 -22.33 0.29
C ALA A 117 14.24 -23.32 -0.79
N ARG A 118 13.40 -24.30 -0.45
CA ARG A 118 12.82 -25.24 -1.43
C ARG A 118 11.92 -24.53 -2.44
N LEU A 119 11.11 -23.55 -2.00
CA LEU A 119 10.30 -22.75 -2.90
C LEU A 119 11.19 -21.91 -3.85
N ALA A 120 12.23 -21.26 -3.33
CA ALA A 120 13.14 -20.47 -4.16
C ALA A 120 13.85 -21.34 -5.22
N LEU A 121 14.25 -22.55 -4.86
CA LEU A 121 14.82 -23.53 -5.81
C LEU A 121 13.78 -24.00 -6.83
N ALA A 122 12.52 -24.20 -6.43
CA ALA A 122 11.44 -24.51 -7.36
C ALA A 122 11.17 -23.35 -8.33
N VAL A 123 11.17 -22.09 -7.85
CA VAL A 123 11.02 -20.88 -8.69
C VAL A 123 12.20 -20.79 -9.69
N SER A 124 13.42 -21.01 -9.25
CA SER A 124 14.59 -21.05 -10.12
C SER A 124 14.49 -22.16 -11.17
N ALA A 125 14.00 -23.35 -10.79
CA ALA A 125 13.76 -24.46 -11.70
C ALA A 125 12.67 -24.12 -12.74
N PHE A 126 11.58 -23.46 -12.34
CA PHE A 126 10.55 -22.94 -13.26
C PHE A 126 11.15 -21.99 -14.28
N HIS A 127 11.92 -21.01 -13.82
CA HIS A 127 12.57 -20.02 -14.70
C HIS A 127 13.44 -20.70 -15.77
N ASN A 128 14.10 -21.80 -15.39
CA ASN A 128 14.93 -22.62 -16.29
C ASN A 128 14.15 -23.70 -17.05
N LYS A 129 12.81 -23.75 -16.91
CA LYS A 129 11.94 -24.78 -17.49
C LYS A 129 12.27 -26.22 -17.06
N ASP A 130 12.93 -26.39 -15.92
CA ASP A 130 13.19 -27.69 -15.29
C ASP A 130 12.00 -28.10 -14.42
N TYR A 131 10.91 -28.53 -15.04
CA TYR A 131 9.68 -28.91 -14.35
C TYR A 131 9.86 -30.13 -13.44
N ALA A 132 10.80 -31.03 -13.75
CA ALA A 132 11.15 -32.14 -12.88
C ALA A 132 11.86 -31.65 -11.62
N GLY A 133 12.75 -30.67 -11.74
CA GLY A 133 13.40 -29.99 -10.63
C GLY A 133 12.40 -29.23 -9.74
N VAL A 134 11.38 -28.60 -10.32
CA VAL A 134 10.27 -28.00 -9.57
C VAL A 134 9.63 -29.02 -8.66
N ARG A 135 9.12 -30.11 -9.21
CA ARG A 135 8.41 -31.17 -8.48
C ARG A 135 9.29 -31.81 -7.41
N LYS A 136 10.57 -32.07 -7.72
CA LYS A 136 11.56 -32.59 -6.76
C LYS A 136 11.73 -31.69 -5.53
N ASN A 137 11.86 -30.36 -5.72
CA ASN A 137 12.03 -29.44 -4.62
C ASN A 137 10.74 -29.32 -3.79
N LEU A 138 9.57 -29.27 -4.42
CA LEU A 138 8.29 -29.23 -3.72
C LEU A 138 8.02 -30.50 -2.89
N ALA A 139 8.36 -31.67 -3.42
CA ALA A 139 8.21 -32.94 -2.70
C ALA A 139 9.12 -33.02 -1.45
N ALA A 140 10.28 -32.36 -1.48
CA ALA A 140 11.23 -32.30 -0.37
C ALA A 140 10.92 -31.21 0.66
N SER A 141 9.95 -30.34 0.42
CA SER A 141 9.60 -29.22 1.30
C SER A 141 8.80 -29.68 2.51
N ALA A 142 9.11 -29.13 3.70
CA ALA A 142 8.31 -29.36 4.90
C ALA A 142 6.86 -28.89 4.70
N ARG A 143 5.91 -29.60 5.30
CA ARG A 143 4.49 -29.23 5.29
C ARG A 143 4.19 -28.22 6.39
N GLY A 144 3.24 -27.30 6.14
CA GLY A 144 2.85 -26.27 7.11
C GLY A 144 1.79 -25.34 6.54
N PRO A 145 1.43 -24.26 7.25
CA PRO A 145 0.49 -23.26 6.76
C PRO A 145 0.90 -22.79 5.36
N PHE A 146 -0.07 -22.61 4.48
CA PHE A 146 0.11 -22.25 3.06
C PHE A 146 0.92 -23.23 2.20
N SER A 147 1.56 -24.27 2.77
CA SER A 147 2.35 -25.20 1.98
C SER A 147 1.51 -26.01 0.99
N VAL A 148 0.29 -26.41 1.39
CA VAL A 148 -0.61 -27.13 0.47
C VAL A 148 -0.97 -26.25 -0.72
N LEU A 149 -1.33 -24.99 -0.47
CA LEU A 149 -1.65 -24.01 -1.52
C LEU A 149 -0.47 -23.85 -2.48
N THR A 150 0.71 -23.52 -1.95
CA THR A 150 1.91 -23.28 -2.77
C THR A 150 2.34 -24.53 -3.53
N VAL A 151 2.42 -25.68 -2.86
CA VAL A 151 2.88 -26.94 -3.47
C VAL A 151 1.91 -27.39 -4.55
N SER A 152 0.59 -27.44 -4.27
CA SER A 152 -0.39 -27.90 -5.26
C SER A 152 -0.47 -26.99 -6.47
N LEU A 153 -0.38 -25.64 -6.30
CA LEU A 153 -0.36 -24.73 -7.44
C LEU A 153 0.87 -24.92 -8.31
N PHE A 154 2.04 -24.99 -7.69
CA PHE A 154 3.30 -25.13 -8.43
C PHE A 154 3.43 -26.49 -9.11
N ASP A 155 3.07 -27.58 -8.41
CA ASP A 155 3.10 -28.93 -9.00
C ASP A 155 2.13 -29.03 -10.17
N ALA A 156 0.90 -28.50 -10.02
CA ALA A 156 -0.09 -28.49 -11.10
C ALA A 156 0.39 -27.72 -12.34
N TRP A 157 1.06 -26.57 -12.19
CA TRP A 157 1.60 -25.83 -13.33
C TRP A 157 2.79 -26.55 -13.98
N ALA A 158 3.67 -27.14 -13.18
CA ALA A 158 4.77 -27.98 -13.68
C ALA A 158 4.24 -29.25 -14.40
N ALA A 159 3.22 -29.88 -13.84
CA ALA A 159 2.52 -31.01 -14.43
C ALA A 159 1.80 -30.63 -15.74
N ALA A 160 1.15 -29.45 -15.76
CA ALA A 160 0.48 -28.93 -16.96
C ALA A 160 1.45 -28.73 -18.12
N ALA A 161 2.65 -28.18 -17.83
CA ALA A 161 3.72 -28.03 -18.82
C ALA A 161 4.28 -29.37 -19.31
N ALA A 162 4.37 -30.36 -18.43
CA ALA A 162 4.80 -31.70 -18.77
C ALA A 162 3.71 -32.57 -19.44
N GLY A 163 2.48 -32.10 -19.53
CA GLY A 163 1.33 -32.83 -20.08
C GLY A 163 0.73 -33.88 -19.12
N ASP A 164 1.13 -33.90 -17.84
CA ASP A 164 0.64 -34.82 -16.80
C ASP A 164 -0.72 -34.41 -16.27
N GLN A 165 -1.79 -34.79 -16.98
CA GLN A 165 -3.18 -34.45 -16.62
C GLN A 165 -3.63 -35.09 -15.30
N ALA A 166 -3.09 -36.25 -14.95
CA ALA A 166 -3.46 -36.94 -13.71
C ALA A 166 -2.96 -36.18 -12.48
N ALA A 167 -1.71 -35.69 -12.53
CA ALA A 167 -1.15 -34.84 -11.48
C ALA A 167 -1.91 -33.51 -11.36
N VAL A 168 -2.18 -32.81 -12.48
CA VAL A 168 -3.00 -31.59 -12.47
C VAL A 168 -4.34 -31.81 -11.76
N ALA A 169 -5.05 -32.89 -12.10
CA ALA A 169 -6.35 -33.18 -11.50
C ALA A 169 -6.24 -33.49 -10.00
N ALA A 170 -5.20 -34.23 -9.58
CA ALA A 170 -4.97 -34.57 -8.17
C ALA A 170 -4.65 -33.32 -7.35
N ASP A 171 -3.77 -32.45 -7.83
CA ASP A 171 -3.38 -31.22 -7.14
C ASP A 171 -4.56 -30.23 -7.00
N MET A 172 -5.29 -30.00 -8.09
CA MET A 172 -6.45 -29.11 -8.06
C MET A 172 -7.58 -29.67 -7.18
N LYS A 173 -7.76 -30.99 -7.12
CA LYS A 173 -8.70 -31.62 -6.18
C LYS A 173 -8.25 -31.40 -4.73
N THR A 174 -6.99 -31.70 -4.41
CA THR A 174 -6.42 -31.51 -3.06
C THR A 174 -6.57 -30.08 -2.59
N LEU A 175 -6.33 -29.10 -3.48
CA LEU A 175 -6.51 -27.69 -3.18
C LEU A 175 -7.97 -27.32 -2.98
N GLY A 176 -8.87 -27.82 -3.83
CA GLY A 176 -10.31 -27.54 -3.80
C GLY A 176 -11.05 -28.14 -2.61
N GLU A 177 -10.48 -29.16 -1.95
CA GLU A 177 -11.03 -29.74 -0.70
C GLU A 177 -10.84 -28.80 0.51
N GLN A 178 -9.98 -27.77 0.38
CA GLN A 178 -9.82 -26.73 1.39
C GLN A 178 -10.79 -25.57 1.10
N SER A 179 -11.78 -25.35 1.95
CA SER A 179 -12.83 -24.33 1.74
C SER A 179 -12.26 -22.93 1.49
N ALA A 180 -11.17 -22.55 2.15
CA ALA A 180 -10.52 -21.26 1.95
C ALA A 180 -9.79 -21.13 0.60
N ALA A 181 -9.50 -22.24 -0.08
CA ALA A 181 -8.76 -22.27 -1.34
C ALA A 181 -9.60 -22.74 -2.53
N GLU A 182 -10.88 -23.07 -2.34
CA GLU A 182 -11.76 -23.56 -3.42
C GLU A 182 -11.84 -22.57 -4.58
N GLY A 183 -11.95 -21.28 -4.30
CA GLY A 183 -11.98 -20.24 -5.33
C GLY A 183 -10.68 -20.15 -6.12
N VAL A 184 -9.53 -20.33 -5.47
CA VAL A 184 -8.21 -20.36 -6.10
C VAL A 184 -8.08 -21.61 -6.97
N ALA A 185 -8.47 -22.78 -6.46
CA ALA A 185 -8.45 -24.03 -7.20
C ALA A 185 -9.31 -23.96 -8.48
N ALA A 186 -10.54 -23.43 -8.37
CA ALA A 186 -11.44 -23.24 -9.51
C ALA A 186 -10.81 -22.32 -10.57
N PHE A 187 -10.22 -21.22 -10.14
CA PHE A 187 -9.57 -20.27 -11.03
C PHE A 187 -8.37 -20.87 -11.76
N HIS A 188 -7.45 -21.49 -11.04
CA HIS A 188 -6.28 -22.11 -11.66
C HIS A 188 -6.64 -23.34 -12.53
N THR A 189 -7.70 -24.09 -12.19
CA THR A 189 -8.22 -25.15 -13.06
C THR A 189 -8.66 -24.58 -14.42
N ALA A 190 -9.38 -23.45 -14.40
CA ALA A 190 -9.81 -22.76 -15.63
C ALA A 190 -8.60 -22.23 -16.43
N LEU A 191 -7.63 -21.61 -15.78
CA LEU A 191 -6.42 -21.10 -16.41
C LEU A 191 -5.60 -22.21 -17.07
N ILE A 192 -5.43 -23.35 -16.37
CA ILE A 192 -4.69 -24.51 -16.90
C ILE A 192 -5.41 -25.11 -18.11
N ALA A 193 -6.74 -25.26 -18.05
CA ALA A 193 -7.51 -25.75 -19.18
C ALA A 193 -7.39 -24.82 -20.41
N ASP A 194 -7.48 -23.52 -20.20
CA ASP A 194 -7.30 -22.51 -21.24
C ASP A 194 -5.87 -22.51 -21.83
N PHE A 195 -4.86 -22.56 -20.98
CA PHE A 195 -3.45 -22.69 -21.38
C PHE A 195 -3.20 -23.92 -22.25
N GLN A 196 -3.85 -25.04 -21.93
CA GLN A 196 -3.78 -26.28 -22.70
C GLN A 196 -4.67 -26.30 -23.96
N GLY A 197 -5.36 -25.20 -24.27
CA GLY A 197 -6.25 -25.09 -25.43
C GLY A 197 -7.57 -25.83 -25.30
N LYS A 198 -7.88 -26.37 -24.11
CA LYS A 198 -9.13 -27.08 -23.81
C LYS A 198 -10.31 -26.10 -23.70
N ASP A 199 -11.52 -26.64 -23.69
CA ASP A 199 -12.69 -25.84 -23.35
C ASP A 199 -12.70 -25.51 -21.86
N ALA A 200 -12.69 -24.22 -21.52
CA ALA A 200 -12.63 -23.71 -20.17
C ALA A 200 -13.86 -22.90 -19.77
N ASP A 201 -14.91 -22.83 -20.60
CA ASP A 201 -16.06 -21.95 -20.37
C ASP A 201 -16.76 -22.25 -19.03
N ALA A 202 -17.15 -23.50 -18.80
CA ALA A 202 -17.78 -23.92 -17.55
C ALA A 202 -16.86 -23.76 -16.33
N LEU A 203 -15.55 -23.92 -16.51
CA LEU A 203 -14.56 -23.75 -15.45
C LEU A 203 -14.41 -22.27 -15.05
N TYR A 204 -14.35 -21.37 -16.03
CA TYR A 204 -14.36 -19.93 -15.75
C TYR A 204 -15.69 -19.47 -15.12
N ALA A 205 -16.83 -20.00 -15.57
CA ALA A 205 -18.13 -19.70 -14.95
C ALA A 205 -18.15 -20.12 -13.48
N LYS A 206 -17.58 -21.31 -13.12
CA LYS A 206 -17.41 -21.73 -11.73
C LYS A 206 -16.48 -20.80 -10.95
N ALA A 207 -15.34 -20.42 -11.54
CA ALA A 207 -14.40 -19.49 -10.90
C ALA A 207 -15.04 -18.13 -10.61
N MET A 208 -15.87 -17.61 -11.55
CA MET A 208 -16.65 -16.37 -11.34
C MET A 208 -17.69 -16.49 -10.23
N LEU A 209 -18.35 -17.64 -10.11
CA LEU A 209 -19.32 -17.87 -9.03
C LEU A 209 -18.67 -17.80 -7.65
N LEU A 210 -17.46 -18.35 -7.52
CA LEU A 210 -16.71 -18.38 -6.27
C LEU A 210 -15.97 -17.06 -5.98
N ASN A 211 -15.61 -16.29 -7.02
CA ASN A 211 -14.84 -15.05 -6.91
C ASN A 211 -15.42 -13.93 -7.79
N PRO A 212 -16.67 -13.49 -7.56
CA PRO A 212 -17.39 -12.61 -8.50
C PRO A 212 -16.77 -11.22 -8.67
N ASN A 213 -15.99 -10.77 -7.70
CA ASN A 213 -15.35 -9.45 -7.68
C ASN A 213 -13.84 -9.48 -7.94
N SER A 214 -13.29 -10.66 -8.28
CA SER A 214 -11.84 -10.77 -8.55
C SER A 214 -11.47 -10.18 -9.91
N PRO A 215 -10.65 -9.11 -9.98
CA PRO A 215 -10.21 -8.54 -11.25
C PRO A 215 -9.51 -9.58 -12.15
N ARG A 216 -8.79 -10.53 -11.53
CA ARG A 216 -8.06 -11.56 -12.27
C ARG A 216 -8.98 -12.58 -12.94
N VAL A 217 -10.02 -13.02 -12.24
CA VAL A 217 -11.01 -13.93 -12.80
C VAL A 217 -11.82 -13.24 -13.91
N VAL A 218 -12.23 -11.99 -13.68
CA VAL A 218 -12.91 -11.16 -14.68
C VAL A 218 -12.05 -10.98 -15.94
N GLU A 219 -10.78 -10.62 -15.77
CA GLU A 219 -9.86 -10.44 -16.89
C GLU A 219 -9.68 -11.73 -17.70
N ALA A 220 -9.43 -12.84 -17.02
CA ALA A 220 -9.20 -14.13 -17.66
C ALA A 220 -10.40 -14.60 -18.46
N TYR A 221 -11.58 -14.57 -17.84
CA TYR A 221 -12.81 -15.05 -18.48
C TYR A 221 -13.24 -14.15 -19.63
N GLY A 222 -13.16 -12.83 -19.47
CA GLY A 222 -13.45 -11.89 -20.54
C GLY A 222 -12.53 -12.09 -21.75
N ARG A 223 -11.22 -12.16 -21.54
CA ARG A 223 -10.23 -12.45 -22.60
C ARG A 223 -10.45 -13.82 -23.25
N TYR A 224 -10.85 -14.83 -22.47
CA TYR A 224 -11.20 -16.15 -23.02
C TYR A 224 -12.36 -16.04 -24.01
N MET A 225 -13.48 -15.39 -23.63
CA MET A 225 -14.62 -15.19 -24.54
C MET A 225 -14.24 -14.41 -25.79
N GLU A 226 -13.46 -13.32 -25.65
CA GLU A 226 -12.99 -12.52 -26.80
C GLU A 226 -12.15 -13.38 -27.78
N ARG A 227 -11.23 -14.21 -27.27
CA ARG A 227 -10.39 -15.11 -28.11
C ARG A 227 -11.19 -16.20 -28.81
N LYS A 228 -12.25 -16.69 -28.18
CA LYS A 228 -13.18 -17.66 -28.77
C LYS A 228 -14.15 -17.05 -29.81
N GLY A 229 -14.03 -15.73 -30.10
CA GLY A 229 -14.88 -15.03 -31.04
C GLY A 229 -16.27 -14.70 -30.49
N ARG A 230 -16.46 -14.80 -29.17
CA ARG A 230 -17.73 -14.54 -28.48
C ARG A 230 -17.80 -13.08 -28.00
N GLY A 231 -17.55 -12.13 -28.92
CA GLY A 231 -17.50 -10.71 -28.56
C GLY A 231 -18.81 -10.16 -27.99
N ALA A 232 -19.97 -10.61 -28.48
CA ALA A 232 -21.27 -10.21 -27.93
C ALA A 232 -21.47 -10.70 -26.47
N ASP A 233 -21.07 -11.94 -26.17
CA ASP A 233 -21.12 -12.51 -24.81
C ASP A 233 -20.15 -11.79 -23.89
N ALA A 234 -18.93 -11.51 -24.36
CA ALA A 234 -17.93 -10.73 -23.61
C ALA A 234 -18.46 -9.32 -23.29
N ALA A 235 -19.08 -8.63 -24.24
CA ALA A 235 -19.69 -7.32 -24.00
C ALA A 235 -20.82 -7.39 -22.96
N LYS A 236 -21.69 -8.39 -23.05
CA LYS A 236 -22.75 -8.62 -22.07
C LYS A 236 -22.17 -8.91 -20.69
N PHE A 237 -21.15 -9.74 -20.61
CA PHE A 237 -20.43 -10.05 -19.37
C PHE A 237 -19.84 -8.79 -18.73
N TYR A 238 -19.05 -8.01 -19.48
CA TYR A 238 -18.44 -6.77 -18.97
C TYR A 238 -19.48 -5.74 -18.51
N ASN A 239 -20.57 -5.55 -19.25
CA ASN A 239 -21.64 -4.62 -18.89
C ASN A 239 -22.46 -5.07 -17.67
N GLY A 240 -22.47 -6.37 -17.35
CA GLY A 240 -23.15 -6.93 -16.18
C GLY A 240 -22.36 -6.85 -14.88
N LEU A 241 -21.08 -6.45 -14.94
CA LEU A 241 -20.22 -6.39 -13.76
C LEU A 241 -20.51 -5.16 -12.88
N PRO A 242 -20.25 -5.25 -11.57
CA PRO A 242 -20.36 -4.10 -10.69
C PRO A 242 -19.43 -2.95 -11.12
N LYS A 243 -19.95 -1.73 -11.11
CA LYS A 243 -19.14 -0.53 -11.36
C LYS A 243 -18.26 -0.26 -10.14
N SER A 244 -17.01 -0.69 -10.18
CA SER A 244 -16.02 -0.45 -9.14
C SER A 244 -14.73 0.11 -9.75
N ASN A 245 -13.95 0.83 -8.95
CA ASN A 245 -12.68 1.38 -9.40
C ASN A 245 -11.68 0.28 -9.80
N ALA A 246 -11.74 -0.87 -9.13
CA ALA A 246 -10.87 -2.01 -9.43
C ALA A 246 -11.18 -2.70 -10.77
N LEU A 247 -12.46 -2.76 -11.16
CA LEU A 247 -12.89 -3.42 -12.41
C LEU A 247 -13.04 -2.44 -13.57
N GLY A 248 -13.27 -1.15 -13.30
CA GLY A 248 -13.55 -0.13 -14.32
C GLY A 248 -12.54 -0.11 -15.47
N PRO A 249 -11.24 -0.02 -15.23
CA PRO A 249 -10.21 -0.01 -16.27
C PRO A 249 -10.19 -1.28 -17.12
N LEU A 250 -10.36 -2.46 -16.48
CA LEU A 250 -10.46 -3.75 -17.18
C LEU A 250 -11.67 -3.83 -18.10
N VAL A 251 -12.83 -3.44 -17.58
CA VAL A 251 -14.08 -3.43 -18.32
C VAL A 251 -13.99 -2.49 -19.51
N ALA A 252 -13.49 -1.26 -19.31
CA ALA A 252 -13.33 -0.29 -20.38
C ALA A 252 -12.39 -0.81 -21.48
N GLN A 253 -11.26 -1.41 -21.12
CA GLN A 253 -10.32 -1.98 -22.08
C GLN A 253 -10.93 -3.18 -22.82
N GLY A 254 -11.64 -4.07 -22.11
CA GLY A 254 -12.33 -5.22 -22.70
C GLY A 254 -13.39 -4.79 -23.71
N LEU A 255 -14.26 -3.85 -23.34
CA LEU A 255 -15.28 -3.30 -24.24
C LEU A 255 -14.66 -2.60 -25.46
N ALA A 256 -13.55 -1.88 -25.29
CA ALA A 256 -12.84 -1.24 -26.40
C ALA A 256 -12.25 -2.27 -27.38
N ARG A 257 -11.71 -3.41 -26.90
CA ARG A 257 -11.24 -4.51 -27.75
C ARG A 257 -12.41 -5.17 -28.50
N VAL A 258 -13.51 -5.44 -27.80
CA VAL A 258 -14.71 -6.02 -28.41
C VAL A 258 -15.26 -5.12 -29.53
N ALA A 259 -15.36 -3.80 -29.27
CA ALA A 259 -15.84 -2.83 -30.25
C ALA A 259 -14.97 -2.77 -31.53
N LYS A 260 -13.65 -3.05 -31.38
CA LYS A 260 -12.68 -3.09 -32.49
C LYS A 260 -12.49 -4.49 -33.06
N ASN A 261 -13.24 -5.49 -32.60
CA ASN A 261 -13.07 -6.91 -32.93
C ASN A 261 -11.61 -7.39 -32.77
N GLN A 262 -10.92 -6.89 -31.75
CA GLN A 262 -9.54 -7.27 -31.41
C GLN A 262 -9.52 -8.50 -30.53
N LYS A 263 -8.68 -9.47 -30.84
CA LYS A 263 -8.44 -10.66 -30.00
C LYS A 263 -7.27 -10.39 -29.07
N PRO A 264 -7.47 -10.46 -27.73
CA PRO A 264 -6.35 -10.32 -26.79
C PRO A 264 -5.47 -11.57 -26.77
N GLU A 265 -4.23 -11.40 -26.34
CA GLU A 265 -3.37 -12.52 -25.99
C GLU A 265 -3.95 -13.31 -24.79
N PRO A 266 -3.65 -14.61 -24.69
CA PRO A 266 -3.99 -15.39 -23.49
C PRO A 266 -3.44 -14.72 -22.22
N MET A 267 -4.18 -14.82 -21.12
CA MET A 267 -3.70 -14.29 -19.86
C MET A 267 -2.46 -15.05 -19.36
N ILE A 268 -2.43 -16.35 -19.59
CA ILE A 268 -1.32 -17.25 -19.29
C ILE A 268 -0.70 -17.73 -20.59
N ARG A 269 0.55 -17.36 -20.85
CA ARG A 269 1.30 -17.69 -22.07
C ARG A 269 2.24 -18.88 -21.88
N SER A 270 2.61 -19.16 -20.62
CA SER A 270 3.52 -20.23 -20.22
C SER A 270 3.16 -20.76 -18.84
N ALA A 271 3.74 -21.89 -18.44
CA ALA A 271 3.57 -22.44 -17.09
C ALA A 271 4.20 -21.52 -16.02
N GLU A 272 5.26 -20.81 -16.37
CA GLU A 272 5.89 -19.80 -15.54
C GLU A 272 4.92 -18.64 -15.24
N ASP A 273 4.16 -18.16 -16.25
CA ASP A 273 3.10 -17.16 -16.06
C ASP A 273 2.04 -17.67 -15.06
N GLY A 274 1.67 -18.95 -15.14
CA GLY A 274 0.70 -19.56 -14.24
C GLY A 274 1.23 -19.74 -12.81
N ALA A 275 2.47 -20.12 -12.65
CA ALA A 275 3.15 -20.18 -11.35
C ALA A 275 3.27 -18.77 -10.73
N ALA A 276 3.61 -17.76 -11.54
CA ALA A 276 3.65 -16.36 -11.11
C ALA A 276 2.28 -15.86 -10.64
N GLU A 277 1.19 -16.24 -11.32
CA GLU A 277 -0.19 -15.93 -10.89
C GLU A 277 -0.51 -16.55 -9.53
N GLY A 278 -0.06 -17.79 -9.28
CA GLY A 278 -0.22 -18.44 -7.98
C GLY A 278 0.53 -17.70 -6.85
N LEU A 279 1.79 -17.32 -7.09
CA LEU A 279 2.58 -16.54 -6.11
C LEU A 279 1.96 -15.17 -5.84
N PHE A 280 1.48 -14.49 -6.87
CA PHE A 280 0.76 -13.23 -6.72
C PHE A 280 -0.51 -13.41 -5.87
N GLY A 281 -1.30 -14.46 -6.12
CA GLY A 281 -2.51 -14.75 -5.33
C GLY A 281 -2.20 -14.98 -3.85
N ILE A 282 -1.11 -15.70 -3.54
CA ILE A 282 -0.64 -15.89 -2.16
C ILE A 282 -0.22 -14.56 -1.54
N ALA A 283 0.60 -13.78 -2.23
CA ALA A 283 1.04 -12.47 -1.74
C ALA A 283 -0.13 -11.51 -1.47
N ALA A 284 -1.15 -11.53 -2.33
CA ALA A 284 -2.35 -10.72 -2.19
C ALA A 284 -3.22 -11.10 -0.98
N SER A 285 -3.12 -12.36 -0.50
CA SER A 285 -3.80 -12.79 0.72
C SER A 285 -3.11 -12.34 2.01
N LEU A 286 -1.86 -11.88 1.93
CA LEU A 286 -1.05 -11.39 3.04
C LEU A 286 -1.22 -9.87 3.17
N SER A 287 -2.34 -9.42 3.74
CA SER A 287 -2.71 -8.00 3.78
C SER A 287 -2.19 -7.24 5.01
N ASP A 288 -1.81 -7.96 6.08
CA ASP A 288 -1.37 -7.33 7.32
C ASP A 288 0.05 -6.73 7.20
N ALA A 289 0.28 -5.58 7.84
CA ALA A 289 1.59 -4.92 7.85
C ALA A 289 2.71 -5.83 8.38
N SER A 290 2.42 -6.69 9.37
CA SER A 290 3.37 -7.66 9.92
C SER A 290 3.79 -8.75 8.93
N SER A 291 3.06 -8.93 7.83
CA SER A 291 3.35 -9.90 6.77
C SER A 291 3.99 -9.26 5.52
N ALA A 292 4.31 -7.95 5.57
CA ALA A 292 4.81 -7.20 4.41
C ALA A 292 6.07 -7.84 3.80
N ASP A 293 7.06 -8.21 4.61
CA ASP A 293 8.31 -8.82 4.14
C ASP A 293 8.07 -10.17 3.44
N VAL A 294 7.13 -10.97 3.96
CA VAL A 294 6.75 -12.25 3.34
C VAL A 294 6.00 -12.02 2.03
N SER A 295 5.11 -11.03 2.00
CA SER A 295 4.41 -10.62 0.78
C SER A 295 5.41 -10.16 -0.29
N ILE A 296 6.41 -9.33 0.08
CA ILE A 296 7.50 -8.90 -0.81
C ILE A 296 8.26 -10.10 -1.38
N LEU A 297 8.59 -11.10 -0.56
CA LEU A 297 9.26 -12.33 -1.00
C LEU A 297 8.48 -13.03 -2.12
N TYR A 298 7.19 -13.28 -1.91
CA TYR A 298 6.33 -13.92 -2.92
C TYR A 298 6.17 -13.06 -4.18
N LEU A 299 6.03 -11.75 -4.04
CA LEU A 299 5.93 -10.82 -5.17
C LEU A 299 7.21 -10.75 -5.99
N ARG A 300 8.39 -10.76 -5.35
CA ARG A 300 9.68 -10.81 -6.04
C ARG A 300 9.84 -12.12 -6.82
N MET A 301 9.42 -13.24 -6.25
CA MET A 301 9.40 -14.54 -6.94
C MET A 301 8.41 -14.53 -8.12
N ALA A 302 7.21 -13.95 -7.95
CA ALA A 302 6.23 -13.81 -9.03
C ALA A 302 6.79 -12.97 -10.20
N LEU A 303 7.40 -11.82 -9.89
CA LEU A 303 7.98 -10.92 -10.88
C LEU A 303 9.27 -11.47 -11.52
N TYR A 304 9.97 -12.39 -10.87
CA TYR A 304 11.09 -13.11 -11.47
C TYR A 304 10.61 -14.07 -12.57
N LEU A 305 9.48 -14.74 -12.37
CA LEU A 305 8.86 -15.60 -13.38
C LEU A 305 8.12 -14.80 -14.46
N ARG A 306 7.47 -13.71 -14.06
CA ARG A 306 6.67 -12.84 -14.94
C ARG A 306 6.88 -11.37 -14.64
N PRO A 307 7.92 -10.73 -15.24
CA PRO A 307 8.27 -9.34 -14.94
C PRO A 307 7.18 -8.30 -15.30
N ASP A 308 6.31 -8.62 -16.27
CA ASP A 308 5.23 -7.76 -16.77
C ASP A 308 3.88 -7.92 -16.02
N LEU A 309 3.84 -8.63 -14.89
CA LEU A 309 2.63 -8.81 -14.09
C LEU A 309 2.29 -7.52 -13.34
N ALA A 310 1.53 -6.62 -13.98
CA ALA A 310 1.24 -5.28 -13.49
C ALA A 310 0.67 -5.24 -12.06
N LEU A 311 -0.26 -6.14 -11.72
CA LEU A 311 -0.83 -6.17 -10.37
C LEU A 311 0.17 -6.61 -9.31
N ALA A 312 1.14 -7.48 -9.66
CA ALA A 312 2.23 -7.83 -8.74
C ALA A 312 3.19 -6.65 -8.55
N GLN A 313 3.46 -5.87 -9.61
CA GLN A 313 4.24 -4.63 -9.49
C GLN A 313 3.54 -3.63 -8.57
N ILE A 314 2.24 -3.39 -8.77
CA ILE A 314 1.45 -2.46 -7.96
C ILE A 314 1.41 -2.91 -6.50
N LEU A 315 1.13 -4.19 -6.23
CA LEU A 315 1.10 -4.70 -4.87
C LEU A 315 2.48 -4.64 -4.20
N LEU A 316 3.56 -4.88 -4.95
CA LEU A 316 4.92 -4.73 -4.43
C LEU A 316 5.22 -3.29 -4.05
N ALA A 317 4.82 -2.33 -4.88
CA ALA A 317 4.97 -0.91 -4.57
C ALA A 317 4.15 -0.51 -3.32
N ASP A 318 2.91 -0.98 -3.19
CA ASP A 318 2.06 -0.78 -2.01
C ASP A 318 2.70 -1.36 -0.72
N ARG A 319 3.37 -2.53 -0.80
CA ARG A 319 4.15 -3.05 0.34
C ARG A 319 5.30 -2.13 0.72
N TYR A 320 6.01 -1.55 -0.26
CA TYR A 320 7.04 -0.55 0.03
C TYR A 320 6.47 0.74 0.64
N GLU A 321 5.29 1.19 0.22
CA GLU A 321 4.59 2.30 0.88
C GLU A 321 4.26 2.00 2.35
N THR A 322 3.79 0.78 2.64
CA THR A 322 3.54 0.32 4.01
C THR A 322 4.79 0.40 4.88
N LEU A 323 5.97 0.15 4.29
CA LEU A 323 7.29 0.29 4.93
C LEU A 323 7.86 1.71 4.85
N GLN A 324 7.10 2.70 4.35
CA GLN A 324 7.52 4.08 4.12
C GLN A 324 8.72 4.23 3.15
N LYS A 325 8.93 3.23 2.28
CA LYS A 325 9.96 3.22 1.22
C LYS A 325 9.39 3.80 -0.07
N TYR A 326 9.09 5.09 -0.05
CA TYR A 326 8.38 5.76 -1.15
C TYR A 326 9.18 5.82 -2.46
N ASP A 327 10.51 5.99 -2.39
CA ASP A 327 11.38 5.95 -3.57
C ASP A 327 11.35 4.59 -4.26
N ASP A 328 11.42 3.50 -3.47
CA ASP A 328 11.31 2.13 -3.98
C ASP A 328 9.94 1.88 -4.61
N ALA A 329 8.87 2.37 -3.98
CA ALA A 329 7.52 2.27 -4.50
C ALA A 329 7.39 2.96 -5.85
N VAL A 330 7.88 4.21 -5.99
CA VAL A 330 7.91 4.97 -7.26
C VAL A 330 8.68 4.19 -8.33
N ALA A 331 9.86 3.65 -8.00
CA ALA A 331 10.67 2.87 -8.93
C ALA A 331 9.96 1.59 -9.44
N ILE A 332 9.09 0.99 -8.63
CA ILE A 332 8.30 -0.18 -9.02
C ILE A 332 7.07 0.25 -9.85
N TYR A 333 6.33 1.29 -9.44
CA TYR A 333 5.20 1.81 -10.24
C TYR A 333 5.62 2.21 -11.65
N ALA A 334 6.82 2.79 -11.80
CA ALA A 334 7.37 3.18 -13.11
C ALA A 334 7.60 1.99 -14.07
N LYS A 335 7.62 0.75 -13.58
CA LYS A 335 7.76 -0.47 -14.40
C LYS A 335 6.44 -0.95 -15.00
N VAL A 336 5.29 -0.42 -14.55
CA VAL A 336 3.98 -0.79 -15.09
C VAL A 336 3.86 -0.30 -16.52
N ASP A 337 3.62 -1.22 -17.45
CA ASP A 337 3.55 -0.92 -18.88
C ASP A 337 2.39 0.05 -19.19
N LYS A 338 2.63 1.01 -20.08
CA LYS A 338 1.64 2.03 -20.47
C LYS A 338 0.39 1.46 -21.14
N SER A 339 0.47 0.28 -21.73
CA SER A 339 -0.67 -0.43 -22.31
C SER A 339 -1.52 -1.18 -21.29
N SER A 340 -1.00 -1.34 -20.06
CA SER A 340 -1.73 -1.98 -18.97
C SER A 340 -2.97 -1.17 -18.58
N PRO A 341 -4.13 -1.79 -18.31
CA PRO A 341 -5.29 -1.10 -17.77
C PRO A 341 -5.00 -0.46 -16.39
N TYR A 342 -3.95 -0.89 -15.71
CA TYR A 342 -3.54 -0.41 -14.40
C TYR A 342 -2.47 0.69 -14.45
N TYR A 343 -1.99 1.08 -15.64
CA TYR A 343 -0.94 2.11 -15.77
C TYR A 343 -1.30 3.43 -15.08
N ARG A 344 -2.53 3.90 -15.29
CA ARG A 344 -2.96 5.18 -14.70
C ARG A 344 -3.00 5.11 -13.16
N LEU A 345 -3.50 4.01 -12.61
CA LEU A 345 -3.45 3.78 -11.16
C LEU A 345 -2.00 3.86 -10.65
N ALA A 346 -1.09 3.12 -11.27
CA ALA A 346 0.32 3.13 -10.88
C ALA A 346 0.95 4.52 -10.98
N ALA A 347 0.66 5.27 -12.05
CA ALA A 347 1.20 6.61 -12.25
C ALA A 347 0.65 7.64 -11.24
N VAL A 348 -0.63 7.53 -10.87
CA VAL A 348 -1.24 8.37 -9.81
C VAL A 348 -0.62 8.07 -8.45
N GLU A 349 -0.44 6.79 -8.10
CA GLU A 349 0.18 6.40 -6.82
C GLU A 349 1.66 6.82 -6.77
N ALA A 350 2.40 6.70 -7.88
CA ALA A 350 3.76 7.23 -7.96
C ALA A 350 3.81 8.74 -7.68
N ALA A 351 2.88 9.50 -8.26
CA ALA A 351 2.80 10.95 -8.01
C ALA A 351 2.40 11.27 -6.55
N ARG A 352 1.51 10.49 -5.93
CA ARG A 352 1.19 10.62 -4.50
C ARG A 352 2.42 10.38 -3.63
N ASN A 353 3.27 9.40 -3.99
CA ASN A 353 4.52 9.15 -3.28
C ASN A 353 5.52 10.30 -3.44
N HIS A 354 5.60 10.93 -4.61
CA HIS A 354 6.37 12.16 -4.76
C HIS A 354 5.90 13.25 -3.77
N SER A 355 4.59 13.43 -3.57
CA SER A 355 4.07 14.38 -2.57
C SER A 355 4.44 13.99 -1.13
N ARG A 356 4.43 12.68 -0.79
CA ARG A 356 4.85 12.19 0.54
C ARG A 356 6.33 12.45 0.83
N MET A 357 7.14 12.55 -0.23
CA MET A 357 8.58 12.88 -0.17
C MET A 357 8.86 14.39 -0.31
N ASP A 358 7.85 15.24 -0.17
CA ASP A 358 7.93 16.70 -0.39
C ASP A 358 8.36 17.09 -1.83
N GLN A 359 8.33 16.17 -2.80
CA GLN A 359 8.63 16.40 -4.21
C GLN A 359 7.40 16.92 -4.96
N ASN A 360 6.77 17.95 -4.44
CA ASN A 360 5.47 18.43 -4.86
C ASN A 360 5.42 18.90 -6.32
N ASP A 361 6.50 19.51 -6.83
CA ASP A 361 6.56 19.97 -8.23
C ASP A 361 6.52 18.79 -9.21
N LEU A 362 7.17 17.66 -8.87
CA LEU A 362 7.10 16.43 -9.66
C LEU A 362 5.68 15.86 -9.63
N ALA A 363 5.07 15.75 -8.46
CA ALA A 363 3.71 15.26 -8.29
C ALA A 363 2.71 16.07 -9.11
N LEU A 364 2.75 17.40 -9.01
CA LEU A 364 1.85 18.30 -9.74
C LEU A 364 2.05 18.19 -11.26
N ARG A 365 3.29 18.13 -11.74
CA ARG A 365 3.60 17.98 -13.17
C ARG A 365 3.03 16.66 -13.72
N ASP A 366 3.28 15.57 -13.01
CA ASP A 366 2.91 14.23 -13.47
C ASP A 366 1.40 14.03 -13.42
N LEU A 367 0.73 14.45 -12.35
CA LEU A 367 -0.74 14.42 -12.23
C LEU A 367 -1.41 15.31 -13.27
N LYS A 368 -0.87 16.52 -13.52
CA LYS A 368 -1.41 17.39 -14.55
C LYS A 368 -1.30 16.76 -15.94
N THR A 369 -0.16 16.14 -16.25
CA THR A 369 0.04 15.43 -17.52
C THR A 369 -0.97 14.30 -17.70
N LEU A 370 -1.24 13.52 -16.64
CA LEU A 370 -2.23 12.46 -16.65
C LEU A 370 -3.65 13.00 -16.81
N ALA A 371 -4.01 14.07 -16.11
CA ALA A 371 -5.34 14.69 -16.17
C ALA A 371 -5.63 15.29 -17.55
N ASP A 372 -4.65 15.96 -18.15
CA ASP A 372 -4.77 16.52 -19.50
C ASP A 372 -4.91 15.42 -20.57
N ALA A 373 -4.33 14.23 -20.35
CA ALA A 373 -4.42 13.10 -21.28
C ALA A 373 -5.80 12.39 -21.25
N ASP A 374 -6.54 12.47 -20.14
CA ASP A 374 -7.88 11.91 -20.01
C ASP A 374 -8.74 12.72 -19.04
N ALA A 375 -9.48 13.67 -19.58
CA ALA A 375 -10.36 14.55 -18.80
C ALA A 375 -11.54 13.80 -18.12
N LYS A 376 -11.78 12.53 -18.44
CA LYS A 376 -12.86 11.72 -17.84
C LYS A 376 -12.39 10.89 -16.64
N ASP A 377 -11.11 10.90 -16.34
CA ASP A 377 -10.57 10.20 -15.18
C ASP A 377 -10.70 11.04 -13.92
N SER A 378 -11.78 10.83 -13.17
CA SER A 378 -12.07 11.54 -11.93
C SER A 378 -10.99 11.33 -10.85
N GLU A 379 -10.39 10.12 -10.77
CA GLU A 379 -9.37 9.80 -9.77
C GLU A 379 -8.10 10.63 -9.96
N THR A 380 -7.65 10.81 -11.20
CA THR A 380 -6.50 11.67 -11.49
C THR A 380 -6.78 13.13 -11.12
N TRP A 381 -7.99 13.64 -11.41
CA TRP A 381 -8.38 14.99 -11.01
C TRP A 381 -8.47 15.18 -9.50
N ILE A 382 -8.96 14.16 -8.76
CA ILE A 382 -8.97 14.16 -7.28
C ILE A 382 -7.53 14.22 -6.77
N ALA A 383 -6.65 13.35 -7.26
CA ALA A 383 -5.25 13.32 -6.84
C ALA A 383 -4.53 14.65 -7.12
N LEU A 384 -4.81 15.30 -8.26
CA LEU A 384 -4.27 16.61 -8.60
C LEU A 384 -4.81 17.70 -7.64
N GLY A 385 -6.08 17.64 -7.28
CA GLY A 385 -6.69 18.53 -6.29
C GLY A 385 -6.03 18.36 -4.91
N ASP A 386 -5.80 17.12 -4.48
CA ASP A 386 -5.12 16.82 -3.22
C ASP A 386 -3.68 17.36 -3.20
N ALA A 387 -2.94 17.21 -4.31
CA ALA A 387 -1.58 17.74 -4.43
C ALA A 387 -1.55 19.29 -4.40
N TYR A 388 -2.51 19.95 -5.07
CA TYR A 388 -2.65 21.40 -4.96
C TYR A 388 -3.01 21.83 -3.54
N ARG A 389 -3.91 21.12 -2.86
CA ARG A 389 -4.30 21.41 -1.47
C ARG A 389 -3.12 21.26 -0.51
N ALA A 390 -2.33 20.20 -0.67
CA ALA A 390 -1.11 19.96 0.12
C ALA A 390 -0.08 21.10 -0.02
N THR A 391 -0.04 21.74 -1.19
CA THR A 391 0.84 22.90 -1.47
C THR A 391 0.18 24.26 -1.22
N ASN A 392 -0.96 24.29 -0.51
CA ASN A 392 -1.75 25.49 -0.21
C ASN A 392 -2.25 26.28 -1.44
N LYS A 393 -2.28 25.65 -2.62
CA LYS A 393 -2.85 26.22 -3.86
C LYS A 393 -4.37 25.95 -3.92
N PHE A 394 -5.10 26.52 -2.97
CA PHE A 394 -6.49 26.13 -2.72
C PHE A 394 -7.43 26.41 -3.91
N ASN A 395 -7.25 27.51 -4.64
CA ASN A 395 -8.08 27.81 -5.82
C ASN A 395 -7.82 26.83 -6.98
N ASP A 396 -6.56 26.38 -7.15
CA ASP A 396 -6.20 25.36 -8.14
C ASP A 396 -6.77 24.00 -7.71
N ALA A 397 -6.74 23.68 -6.41
CA ALA A 397 -7.36 22.48 -5.85
C ALA A 397 -8.86 22.44 -6.13
N VAL A 398 -9.59 23.51 -5.86
CA VAL A 398 -11.02 23.65 -6.18
C VAL A 398 -11.28 23.44 -7.66
N THR A 399 -10.45 24.01 -8.53
CA THR A 399 -10.57 23.85 -9.98
C THR A 399 -10.41 22.38 -10.38
N ALA A 400 -9.41 21.67 -9.84
CA ALA A 400 -9.20 20.27 -10.10
C ALA A 400 -10.36 19.39 -9.58
N TYR A 401 -10.87 19.64 -8.37
CA TYR A 401 -12.03 18.92 -7.83
C TYR A 401 -13.32 19.17 -8.63
N ASN A 402 -13.50 20.37 -9.20
CA ASN A 402 -14.62 20.65 -10.11
C ASN A 402 -14.52 19.81 -11.40
N GLN A 403 -13.32 19.59 -11.93
CA GLN A 403 -13.14 18.68 -13.06
C GLN A 403 -13.38 17.23 -12.66
N ALA A 404 -12.97 16.83 -11.45
CA ALA A 404 -13.26 15.51 -10.90
C ALA A 404 -14.77 15.24 -10.82
N GLU A 405 -15.56 16.17 -10.27
CA GLU A 405 -17.01 16.06 -10.21
C GLU A 405 -17.63 15.94 -11.60
N LYS A 406 -17.19 16.78 -12.55
CA LYS A 406 -17.64 16.72 -13.94
C LYS A 406 -17.32 15.37 -14.59
N ALA A 407 -16.15 14.81 -14.33
CA ALA A 407 -15.73 13.50 -14.85
C ALA A 407 -16.52 12.35 -14.21
N LEU A 408 -16.89 12.50 -12.94
CA LEU A 408 -17.65 11.51 -12.17
C LEU A 408 -19.10 11.39 -12.70
N GLY A 409 -19.70 12.48 -13.15
CA GLY A 409 -21.10 12.57 -13.54
C GLY A 409 -22.06 12.60 -12.35
N THR A 410 -22.90 11.58 -12.19
CA THR A 410 -23.83 11.52 -11.04
C THR A 410 -23.13 10.93 -9.81
N PRO A 411 -22.89 11.72 -8.73
CA PRO A 411 -22.24 11.23 -7.54
C PRO A 411 -23.03 10.13 -6.82
N ALA A 412 -22.31 9.17 -6.25
CA ALA A 412 -22.84 8.07 -5.44
C ALA A 412 -22.34 8.15 -3.99
N LYS A 413 -22.85 7.28 -3.12
CA LYS A 413 -22.47 7.25 -1.69
C LYS A 413 -20.94 7.24 -1.48
N LYS A 414 -20.19 6.51 -2.28
CA LYS A 414 -18.73 6.38 -2.17
C LYS A 414 -17.96 7.66 -2.49
N ASP A 415 -18.60 8.64 -3.12
CA ASP A 415 -17.94 9.83 -3.67
C ASP A 415 -17.95 11.03 -2.71
N TRP A 416 -18.51 10.87 -1.49
CA TRP A 416 -18.51 11.90 -0.46
C TRP A 416 -17.10 12.47 -0.15
N PRO A 417 -15.98 11.71 -0.25
CA PRO A 417 -14.66 12.26 0.06
C PRO A 417 -14.22 13.38 -0.88
N LEU A 418 -14.65 13.35 -2.15
CA LEU A 418 -14.39 14.42 -3.10
C LEU A 418 -14.99 15.77 -2.61
N PHE A 419 -16.25 15.74 -2.17
CA PHE A 419 -16.94 16.93 -1.69
C PHE A 419 -16.37 17.43 -0.36
N TYR A 420 -15.95 16.53 0.51
CA TYR A 420 -15.22 16.88 1.73
C TYR A 420 -13.88 17.56 1.44
N ALA A 421 -13.08 16.98 0.53
CA ALA A 421 -11.79 17.55 0.13
C ALA A 421 -11.95 18.92 -0.54
N ARG A 422 -12.98 19.10 -1.40
CA ARG A 422 -13.27 20.40 -2.03
C ARG A 422 -13.76 21.41 -1.02
N ALA A 423 -14.62 21.01 -0.07
CA ALA A 423 -15.07 21.89 1.00
C ALA A 423 -13.90 22.44 1.83
N MET A 424 -12.95 21.58 2.20
CA MET A 424 -11.73 22.05 2.90
C MET A 424 -10.91 23.03 2.05
N ALA A 425 -10.84 22.84 0.74
CA ALA A 425 -10.13 23.74 -0.15
C ALA A 425 -10.89 25.08 -0.32
N GLU A 426 -12.22 25.05 -0.48
CA GLU A 426 -13.08 26.25 -0.56
C GLU A 426 -13.02 27.07 0.73
N ASP A 427 -13.08 26.43 1.90
CA ASP A 427 -12.96 27.10 3.20
C ASP A 427 -11.60 27.81 3.35
N ARG A 428 -10.52 27.12 3.01
CA ARG A 428 -9.16 27.71 3.04
C ARG A 428 -8.97 28.80 1.99
N ALA A 429 -9.76 28.78 0.91
CA ALA A 429 -9.84 29.85 -0.09
C ALA A 429 -10.74 31.03 0.34
N GLY A 430 -11.41 30.94 1.50
CA GLY A 430 -12.31 31.96 2.02
C GLY A 430 -13.75 31.89 1.49
N ASN A 431 -14.15 30.80 0.87
CA ASN A 431 -15.46 30.61 0.22
C ASN A 431 -16.37 29.71 1.06
N TRP A 432 -16.64 30.10 2.31
CA TRP A 432 -17.38 29.26 3.26
C TRP A 432 -18.74 28.77 2.73
N ASP A 433 -19.52 29.62 2.08
CA ASP A 433 -20.87 29.24 1.58
C ASP A 433 -20.80 28.05 0.61
N LYS A 434 -19.74 27.96 -0.21
CA LYS A 434 -19.52 26.84 -1.10
C LYS A 434 -19.03 25.60 -0.33
N ALA A 435 -18.15 25.82 0.65
CA ALA A 435 -17.69 24.73 1.53
C ALA A 435 -18.88 24.10 2.28
N GLU A 436 -19.77 24.92 2.88
CA GLU A 436 -20.99 24.44 3.54
C GLU A 436 -21.91 23.68 2.57
N ALA A 437 -22.05 24.14 1.32
CA ALA A 437 -22.83 23.45 0.29
C ALA A 437 -22.25 22.07 -0.07
N ASP A 438 -20.94 21.97 -0.22
CA ASP A 438 -20.24 20.71 -0.50
C ASP A 438 -20.36 19.71 0.65
N VAL A 439 -20.18 20.16 1.91
CA VAL A 439 -20.37 19.28 3.06
C VAL A 439 -21.81 18.77 3.14
N ASN A 440 -22.78 19.64 2.89
CA ASN A 440 -24.19 19.24 2.84
C ASN A 440 -24.48 18.23 1.71
N LEU A 441 -23.83 18.37 0.56
CA LEU A 441 -23.91 17.37 -0.51
C LEU A 441 -23.29 16.04 -0.07
N GLY A 442 -22.11 16.08 0.54
CA GLY A 442 -21.47 14.90 1.13
C GLY A 442 -22.37 14.18 2.14
N LEU A 443 -23.04 14.92 3.03
CA LEU A 443 -24.00 14.39 4.00
C LEU A 443 -25.28 13.83 3.34
N LYS A 444 -25.73 14.36 2.20
CA LYS A 444 -26.81 13.74 1.42
C LYS A 444 -26.39 12.39 0.84
N LEU A 445 -25.13 12.25 0.41
CA LEU A 445 -24.58 11.00 -0.11
C LEU A 445 -24.30 9.99 1.01
N SER A 446 -23.81 10.45 2.16
CA SER A 446 -23.45 9.62 3.33
C SER A 446 -23.86 10.32 4.63
N PRO A 447 -25.12 10.15 5.09
CA PRO A 447 -25.69 10.91 6.22
C PRO A 447 -25.02 10.67 7.58
N ASP A 448 -24.36 9.51 7.74
CA ASP A 448 -23.73 9.10 8.99
C ASP A 448 -22.19 9.18 8.91
N GLN A 449 -21.66 10.08 8.06
CA GLN A 449 -20.22 10.24 7.92
C GLN A 449 -19.67 11.14 9.02
N PRO A 450 -18.91 10.60 10.00
CA PRO A 450 -18.49 11.36 11.18
C PRO A 450 -17.64 12.58 10.85
N GLU A 451 -16.77 12.48 9.84
CA GLU A 451 -15.89 13.57 9.39
C GLU A 451 -16.70 14.76 8.88
N LEU A 452 -17.74 14.51 8.09
CA LEU A 452 -18.61 15.57 7.56
C LEU A 452 -19.45 16.21 8.66
N LEU A 453 -20.02 15.39 9.56
CA LEU A 453 -20.79 15.86 10.70
C LEU A 453 -19.94 16.75 11.60
N ASN A 454 -18.74 16.29 11.94
CA ASN A 454 -17.80 17.02 12.78
C ASN A 454 -17.35 18.32 12.11
N TYR A 455 -16.93 18.27 10.85
CA TYR A 455 -16.42 19.44 10.14
C TYR A 455 -17.46 20.57 10.05
N LEU A 456 -18.69 20.24 9.63
CA LEU A 456 -19.76 21.23 9.50
C LEU A 456 -20.15 21.83 10.85
N ALA A 457 -20.36 20.97 11.84
CA ALA A 457 -20.81 21.39 13.16
C ALA A 457 -19.74 22.20 13.90
N TYR A 458 -18.48 21.78 13.86
CA TYR A 458 -17.37 22.53 14.44
C TYR A 458 -17.26 23.93 13.82
N SER A 459 -17.35 24.00 12.47
CA SER A 459 -17.30 25.30 11.78
C SER A 459 -18.45 26.22 12.16
N TRP A 460 -19.66 25.69 12.37
CA TRP A 460 -20.77 26.49 12.87
C TRP A 460 -20.55 27.00 14.30
N VAL A 461 -19.99 26.15 15.18
CA VAL A 461 -19.64 26.52 16.57
C VAL A 461 -18.59 27.62 16.58
N ASP A 462 -17.55 27.49 15.77
CA ASP A 462 -16.48 28.49 15.67
C ASP A 462 -16.99 29.84 15.16
N GLN A 463 -17.87 29.82 14.17
CA GLN A 463 -18.54 31.01 13.63
C GLN A 463 -19.66 31.58 14.55
N GLY A 464 -19.96 30.96 15.68
CA GLY A 464 -21.01 31.40 16.59
C GLY A 464 -22.43 31.18 16.08
N ARG A 465 -22.66 30.17 15.22
CA ARG A 465 -23.95 29.89 14.58
C ARG A 465 -24.48 28.51 14.95
N LYS A 466 -25.80 28.34 14.95
CA LYS A 466 -26.51 27.04 15.02
C LYS A 466 -26.04 26.12 16.14
N PHE A 467 -25.70 26.65 17.32
CA PHE A 467 -25.06 25.87 18.40
C PHE A 467 -25.78 24.57 18.78
N ASN A 468 -27.12 24.58 18.90
CA ASN A 468 -27.88 23.40 19.30
C ASN A 468 -27.88 22.30 18.21
N GLU A 469 -27.99 22.74 16.95
CA GLU A 469 -27.91 21.85 15.80
C GLU A 469 -26.50 21.25 15.66
N ALA A 470 -25.48 22.09 15.79
CA ALA A 470 -24.08 21.70 15.79
C ALA A 470 -23.77 20.69 16.90
N LEU A 471 -24.21 20.95 18.14
CA LEU A 471 -24.01 20.03 19.26
C LEU A 471 -24.65 18.65 18.96
N SER A 472 -25.87 18.62 18.43
CA SER A 472 -26.53 17.36 18.06
C SER A 472 -25.73 16.57 17.00
N MET A 473 -25.16 17.26 16.01
CA MET A 473 -24.32 16.62 14.98
C MET A 473 -23.01 16.11 15.54
N LEU A 474 -22.36 16.87 16.45
CA LEU A 474 -21.13 16.47 17.11
C LEU A 474 -21.33 15.25 18.02
N GLU A 475 -22.42 15.22 18.79
CA GLU A 475 -22.76 14.08 19.63
C GLU A 475 -23.04 12.82 18.78
N LYS A 476 -23.67 12.98 17.61
CA LYS A 476 -23.85 11.90 16.65
C LYS A 476 -22.51 11.42 16.12
N ALA A 477 -21.61 12.33 15.73
CA ALA A 477 -20.26 11.98 15.27
C ALA A 477 -19.47 11.23 16.36
N ARG A 478 -19.54 11.70 17.62
CA ARG A 478 -18.93 11.04 18.78
C ARG A 478 -19.49 9.62 19.00
N THR A 479 -20.80 9.44 18.86
CA THR A 479 -21.43 8.11 18.97
C THR A 479 -20.92 7.15 17.91
N LEU A 480 -20.66 7.63 16.70
CA LEU A 480 -20.13 6.83 15.58
C LEU A 480 -18.62 6.54 15.73
N ARG A 481 -17.87 7.47 16.35
CA ARG A 481 -16.41 7.32 16.62
C ARG A 481 -16.06 7.76 18.04
N PRO A 482 -16.36 6.95 19.06
CA PRO A 482 -16.21 7.35 20.46
C PRO A 482 -14.76 7.51 20.92
N TYR A 483 -13.79 6.98 20.19
CA TYR A 483 -12.36 7.04 20.51
C TYR A 483 -11.58 7.99 19.59
N ASP A 484 -12.26 8.83 18.82
CA ASP A 484 -11.64 9.89 18.02
C ASP A 484 -11.51 11.14 18.88
N GLY A 485 -10.30 11.44 19.37
CA GLY A 485 -10.05 12.56 20.27
C GLY A 485 -10.38 13.93 19.66
N TYR A 486 -10.27 14.09 18.35
CA TYR A 486 -10.62 15.33 17.66
C TYR A 486 -12.14 15.56 17.60
N ILE A 487 -12.92 14.50 17.45
CA ILE A 487 -14.38 14.58 17.53
C ILE A 487 -14.82 14.89 18.97
N VAL A 488 -14.20 14.21 19.95
CA VAL A 488 -14.48 14.46 21.39
C VAL A 488 -14.13 15.91 21.76
N ASP A 489 -13.00 16.44 21.28
CA ASP A 489 -12.60 17.83 21.43
C ASP A 489 -13.66 18.80 20.87
N SER A 490 -14.14 18.54 19.66
CA SER A 490 -15.17 19.37 19.02
C SER A 490 -16.46 19.43 19.84
N VAL A 491 -16.86 18.32 20.48
CA VAL A 491 -18.02 18.28 21.42
C VAL A 491 -17.73 19.14 22.64
N GLY A 492 -16.55 19.00 23.25
CA GLY A 492 -16.13 19.78 24.41
C GLY A 492 -16.08 21.28 24.10
N TRP A 493 -15.53 21.64 22.94
CA TRP A 493 -15.53 23.02 22.46
C TRP A 493 -16.95 23.58 22.26
N ALA A 494 -17.88 22.79 21.72
CA ALA A 494 -19.28 23.20 21.59
C ALA A 494 -19.92 23.45 22.97
N TYR A 495 -19.66 22.62 23.99
CA TYR A 495 -20.11 22.91 25.36
C TYR A 495 -19.50 24.19 25.90
N TYR A 496 -18.21 24.42 25.69
CA TYR A 496 -17.55 25.69 26.10
C TYR A 496 -18.22 26.92 25.47
N ARG A 497 -18.47 26.89 24.16
CA ARG A 497 -19.11 27.98 23.43
C ARG A 497 -20.57 28.20 23.84
N LEU A 498 -21.23 27.17 24.39
CA LEU A 498 -22.57 27.26 25.01
C LEU A 498 -22.54 27.73 26.47
N GLY A 499 -21.37 27.99 27.06
CA GLY A 499 -21.23 28.39 28.47
C GLY A 499 -21.37 27.23 29.47
N ARG A 500 -21.38 25.97 29.01
CA ARG A 500 -21.46 24.74 29.82
C ARG A 500 -20.06 24.30 30.21
N TYR A 501 -19.37 25.07 31.04
CA TYR A 501 -17.94 24.98 31.26
C TYR A 501 -17.53 23.69 31.98
N GLU A 502 -18.33 23.16 32.90
CA GLU A 502 -18.09 21.88 33.58
C GLU A 502 -18.19 20.70 32.62
N ASP A 503 -19.23 20.68 31.77
CA ASP A 503 -19.42 19.65 30.74
C ASP A 503 -18.28 19.72 29.71
N ALA A 504 -17.86 20.95 29.35
CA ALA A 504 -16.72 21.17 28.47
C ALA A 504 -15.43 20.59 29.05
N ALA A 505 -15.11 20.93 30.32
CA ALA A 505 -13.89 20.46 30.98
C ALA A 505 -13.88 18.92 31.04
N GLN A 506 -14.98 18.28 31.47
CA GLN A 506 -15.07 16.84 31.55
C GLN A 506 -14.89 16.15 30.17
N THR A 507 -15.48 16.74 29.12
CA THR A 507 -15.39 16.18 27.76
C THR A 507 -13.99 16.37 27.18
N LEU A 508 -13.36 17.52 27.39
CA LEU A 508 -12.01 17.83 26.93
C LEU A 508 -10.92 17.03 27.68
N GLU A 509 -11.13 16.73 28.97
CA GLU A 509 -10.29 15.79 29.71
C GLU A 509 -10.26 14.41 29.00
N ALA A 510 -11.43 13.93 28.55
CA ALA A 510 -11.49 12.69 27.79
C ALA A 510 -10.79 12.81 26.42
N ALA A 511 -10.87 13.95 25.74
CA ALA A 511 -10.15 14.20 24.49
C ALA A 511 -8.63 14.20 24.69
N VAL A 512 -8.12 14.85 25.75
CA VAL A 512 -6.68 14.83 26.10
C VAL A 512 -6.19 13.42 26.41
N LEU A 513 -6.99 12.56 27.05
CA LEU A 513 -6.62 11.16 27.28
C LEU A 513 -6.47 10.38 25.97
N LEU A 514 -7.24 10.72 24.94
CA LEU A 514 -7.16 10.08 23.62
C LEU A 514 -5.99 10.61 22.77
N VAL A 515 -5.73 11.94 22.86
CA VAL A 515 -4.65 12.60 22.09
C VAL A 515 -3.88 13.58 23.01
N PRO A 516 -3.03 13.08 23.92
CA PRO A 516 -2.41 13.90 24.95
C PRO A 516 -1.43 14.97 24.45
N GLY A 517 -0.82 14.75 23.28
CA GLY A 517 0.18 15.64 22.70
C GLY A 517 -0.38 16.73 21.76
N ASP A 518 -1.70 16.84 21.58
CA ASP A 518 -2.25 17.86 20.68
C ASP A 518 -2.34 19.21 21.38
N PRO A 519 -1.67 20.27 20.86
CA PRO A 519 -1.67 21.58 21.50
C PRO A 519 -3.04 22.27 21.49
N THR A 520 -3.87 22.02 20.48
CA THR A 520 -5.21 22.62 20.37
C THR A 520 -6.15 22.04 21.42
N ILE A 521 -6.13 20.70 21.60
CA ILE A 521 -6.97 20.02 22.59
C ILE A 521 -6.58 20.45 24.00
N ASN A 522 -5.27 20.57 24.29
CA ASN A 522 -4.79 21.07 25.58
C ASN A 522 -5.16 22.54 25.82
N ASP A 523 -5.12 23.40 24.79
CA ASP A 523 -5.55 24.80 24.88
C ASP A 523 -7.05 24.92 25.18
N HIS A 524 -7.89 24.16 24.43
CA HIS A 524 -9.33 24.11 24.67
C HIS A 524 -9.67 23.64 26.10
N LEU A 525 -8.95 22.61 26.61
CA LEU A 525 -9.13 22.14 27.97
C LEU A 525 -8.73 23.22 28.98
N GLY A 526 -7.61 23.90 28.75
CA GLY A 526 -7.17 25.03 29.58
C GLY A 526 -8.25 26.12 29.68
N ASP A 527 -8.82 26.51 28.56
CA ASP A 527 -9.91 27.49 28.47
C ASP A 527 -11.14 27.04 29.25
N ALA A 528 -11.57 25.78 29.09
CA ALA A 528 -12.72 25.22 29.79
C ALA A 528 -12.51 25.18 31.31
N LEU A 529 -11.35 24.67 31.76
CA LEU A 529 -10.96 24.62 33.18
C LEU A 529 -10.90 26.00 33.80
N TRP A 530 -10.36 27.00 33.09
CA TRP A 530 -10.31 28.37 33.59
C TRP A 530 -11.70 28.92 33.85
N LYS A 531 -12.63 28.72 32.92
CA LYS A 531 -14.02 29.16 33.03
C LYS A 531 -14.78 28.36 34.09
N ALA A 532 -14.47 27.09 34.30
CA ALA A 532 -15.02 26.26 35.38
C ALA A 532 -14.41 26.56 36.76
N GLY A 533 -13.47 27.55 36.87
CA GLY A 533 -12.84 27.96 38.14
C GLY A 533 -11.62 27.12 38.56
N ARG A 534 -11.24 26.08 37.81
CA ARG A 534 -10.09 25.17 38.04
C ARG A 534 -8.79 25.78 37.50
N LYS A 535 -8.43 26.96 38.02
CA LYS A 535 -7.39 27.85 37.44
C LYS A 535 -5.97 27.25 37.45
N MET A 536 -5.62 26.43 38.45
CA MET A 536 -4.27 25.82 38.53
C MET A 536 -4.14 24.74 37.44
N GLU A 537 -5.17 23.95 37.24
CA GLU A 537 -5.21 22.92 36.21
C GLU A 537 -5.21 23.53 34.79
N ALA A 538 -5.93 24.64 34.61
CA ALA A 538 -5.90 25.38 33.35
C ALA A 538 -4.47 25.81 32.94
N ARG A 539 -3.71 26.36 33.90
CA ARG A 539 -2.31 26.77 33.66
C ARG A 539 -1.44 25.59 33.20
N TYR A 540 -1.62 24.45 33.86
CA TYR A 540 -0.90 23.22 33.50
C TYR A 540 -1.20 22.77 32.07
N GLN A 541 -2.49 22.83 31.64
CA GLN A 541 -2.87 22.45 30.29
C GLN A 541 -2.33 23.43 29.23
N TRP A 542 -2.34 24.73 29.51
CA TRP A 542 -1.73 25.72 28.61
C TRP A 542 -0.20 25.56 28.52
N ASP A 543 0.47 25.22 29.63
CA ASP A 543 1.90 24.89 29.59
C ASP A 543 2.17 23.66 28.71
N HIS A 544 1.29 22.66 28.74
CA HIS A 544 1.34 21.51 27.84
C HIS A 544 1.07 21.88 26.37
N ALA A 545 0.18 22.81 26.10
CA ALA A 545 -0.10 23.28 24.74
C ALA A 545 1.06 24.07 24.11
N LEU A 546 1.94 24.64 24.94
CA LEU A 546 3.10 25.44 24.51
C LEU A 546 4.38 24.61 24.31
N ASN A 547 4.48 23.44 24.93
CA ASN A 547 5.64 22.54 24.88
C ASN A 547 5.42 21.39 23.91
#